data_96a7245680f5eb31dc89d4c4c6f02bc4
#
_entry.id   96a7245680f5eb31dc89d4c4c6f02bc4
#
_cell.length_a   1.000
_cell.length_b   1.000
_cell.length_c   1.000
_cell.angle_alpha   90.00
_cell.angle_beta   90.00
_cell.angle_gamma   90.00
#
_symmetry.space_group_name_H-M   'P 1'
#
loop_
_entity.id
_entity.type
_entity.pdbx_description
1 polymer ?
#
loop_
_entity_poly.entity_id
_entity_poly.type
_entity_poly.pdbx_seq_one_letter_code
_entity_poly.pdbx_strand_id
1 'polypeptide(L)'
;MSNATKKTTKKTKKISPTQLTMAWMKRRGFIAQIVERWNPFAKVRQDLFQVIDIVAVNEQGDLLGIQVTTRANISSRRAKVRESLGARYWATHNQVEVHGWQKVGPRWTVKVCEMEYDKYKAMWVEKEFEGDTSKKAAQ
;
A
#
# COMPACT_ATOMS: atom_id res chain seq x y z
N MET A 1 -31.78 6.70 -31.55
CA MET A 1 -31.25 6.51 -31.26
C MET A 1 -30.40 6.45 -30.80
N SER A 2 -29.99 6.51 -30.75
CA SER A 2 -29.11 6.38 -30.49
C SER A 2 -28.55 6.17 -29.67
N ASN A 3 -28.41 5.98 -29.28
CA ASN A 3 -27.86 5.76 -28.52
C ASN A 3 -26.97 5.17 -28.22
N ALA A 4 -27.00 5.03 -28.22
CA ALA A 4 -26.33 4.12 -28.24
C ALA A 4 -25.07 4.29 -28.08
N THR A 5 -24.66 4.83 -28.50
CA THR A 5 -23.51 5.23 -28.45
C THR A 5 -22.95 5.21 -27.22
N LYS A 6 -23.46 5.50 -26.43
CA LYS A 6 -22.91 5.66 -25.34
C LYS A 6 -22.34 4.58 -24.90
N LYS A 7 -22.68 3.72 -25.00
CA LYS A 7 -22.21 2.71 -24.55
C LYS A 7 -21.00 2.44 -24.94
N THR A 8 -20.73 2.76 -25.80
CA THR A 8 -19.55 2.45 -26.29
C THR A 8 -18.55 3.03 -25.54
N THR A 9 -18.83 3.87 -24.79
CA THR A 9 -17.82 4.42 -24.06
C THR A 9 -17.60 3.62 -22.91
N LYS A 10 -17.14 2.48 -23.03
CA LYS A 10 -16.63 1.81 -21.93
C LYS A 10 -15.39 2.46 -21.55
N LYS A 11 -15.38 3.17 -20.49
CA LYS A 11 -14.15 3.68 -19.96
C LYS A 11 -13.37 2.56 -19.40
N THR A 12 -12.16 2.39 -19.84
CA THR A 12 -11.25 1.49 -19.21
C THR A 12 -11.09 1.97 -17.79
N LYS A 13 -11.34 1.11 -16.84
CA LYS A 13 -11.15 1.48 -15.44
C LYS A 13 -9.69 1.73 -15.21
N LYS A 14 -9.38 2.85 -14.61
CA LYS A 14 -8.02 3.12 -14.20
C LYS A 14 -7.67 2.22 -13.04
N ILE A 15 -6.49 1.64 -13.08
CA ILE A 15 -5.98 0.81 -12.00
C ILE A 15 -5.53 1.75 -10.88
N SER A 16 -6.02 1.53 -9.69
CA SER A 16 -5.64 2.34 -8.54
C SER A 16 -4.34 1.84 -7.92
N PRO A 17 -3.61 2.69 -7.19
CA PRO A 17 -2.43 2.23 -6.44
C PRO A 17 -2.73 1.06 -5.50
N THR A 18 -3.89 1.06 -4.87
CA THR A 18 -4.29 -0.06 -4.01
C THR A 18 -4.36 -1.37 -4.77
N GLN A 19 -4.96 -1.35 -5.97
CA GLN A 19 -5.04 -2.54 -6.81
C GLN A 19 -3.66 -2.98 -7.28
N LEU A 20 -2.79 -2.03 -7.60
CA LEU A 20 -1.42 -2.35 -8.00
C LEU A 20 -0.66 -3.03 -6.86
N THR A 21 -0.80 -2.53 -5.64
CA THR A 21 -0.18 -3.14 -4.47
C THR A 21 -0.73 -4.55 -4.24
N MET A 22 -2.06 -4.72 -4.31
CA MET A 22 -2.66 -6.03 -4.10
C MET A 22 -2.12 -7.07 -5.09
N ALA A 23 -2.01 -6.70 -6.36
CA ALA A 23 -1.49 -7.61 -7.38
C ALA A 23 -0.01 -7.90 -7.15
N TRP A 24 0.77 -6.89 -6.80
CA TRP A 24 2.20 -7.06 -6.57
C TRP A 24 2.49 -7.91 -5.34
N MET A 25 1.73 -7.71 -4.25
CA MET A 25 1.90 -8.51 -3.05
C MET A 25 1.61 -9.99 -3.31
N LYS A 26 0.61 -10.27 -4.14
CA LYS A 26 0.34 -11.65 -4.53
C LYS A 26 1.54 -12.25 -5.27
N ARG A 27 2.18 -11.49 -6.15
CA ARG A 27 3.37 -11.96 -6.85
C ARG A 27 4.55 -12.16 -5.91
N ARG A 28 4.60 -11.42 -4.82
CA ARG A 28 5.64 -11.58 -3.79
C ARG A 28 5.37 -12.77 -2.86
N GLY A 29 4.25 -13.44 -3.02
CA GLY A 29 3.91 -14.59 -2.18
C GLY A 29 3.12 -14.26 -0.93
N PHE A 30 2.49 -13.09 -0.88
CA PHE A 30 1.68 -12.68 0.25
C PHE A 30 0.20 -12.89 -0.03
N ILE A 31 -0.54 -13.17 1.03
CA ILE A 31 -2.00 -13.07 1.05
C ILE A 31 -2.29 -11.71 1.65
N ALA A 32 -2.96 -10.86 0.91
CA ALA A 32 -3.20 -9.48 1.31
C ALA A 32 -4.69 -9.17 1.37
N GLN A 33 -5.05 -8.29 2.29
CA GLN A 33 -6.44 -7.87 2.45
C GLN A 33 -6.49 -6.37 2.67
N ILE A 34 -7.43 -5.72 1.99
CA ILE A 34 -7.68 -4.30 2.18
C ILE A 34 -8.42 -4.14 3.51
N VAL A 35 -7.86 -3.31 4.40
CA VAL A 35 -8.46 -3.05 5.71
C VAL A 35 -8.97 -1.61 5.84
N GLU A 36 -8.81 -0.81 4.79
CA GLU A 36 -9.43 0.49 4.71
C GLU A 36 -10.92 0.30 4.50
N ARG A 37 -11.75 1.01 5.24
CA ARG A 37 -13.19 0.88 5.09
C ARG A 37 -13.89 2.23 5.14
N TRP A 38 -15.04 2.30 4.49
CA TRP A 38 -15.87 3.49 4.48
C TRP A 38 -16.68 3.57 5.76
N ASN A 39 -16.67 4.74 6.40
CA ASN A 39 -17.52 5.02 7.55
C ASN A 39 -18.69 5.88 7.07
N PRO A 40 -19.92 5.32 6.97
CA PRO A 40 -21.05 6.08 6.43
C PRO A 40 -21.53 7.20 7.34
N PHE A 41 -21.23 7.11 8.62
CA PHE A 41 -21.66 8.16 9.56
C PHE A 41 -20.76 9.38 9.46
N ALA A 42 -19.48 9.18 9.47
CA ALA A 42 -18.51 10.29 9.33
C ALA A 42 -18.27 10.66 7.88
N LYS A 43 -18.72 9.83 6.93
CA LYS A 43 -18.50 10.01 5.50
C LYS A 43 -17.03 10.14 5.14
N VAL A 44 -16.20 9.30 5.77
CA VAL A 44 -14.77 9.25 5.50
C VAL A 44 -14.32 7.81 5.42
N ARG A 45 -13.18 7.59 4.79
CA ARG A 45 -12.53 6.30 4.80
C ARG A 45 -11.65 6.21 6.03
N GLN A 46 -11.64 5.05 6.64
CA GLN A 46 -10.84 4.81 7.83
C GLN A 46 -9.88 3.65 7.59
N ASP A 47 -8.61 3.93 7.77
CA ASP A 47 -7.55 2.94 7.65
C ASP A 47 -7.27 2.35 9.04
N LEU A 48 -6.65 1.18 9.06
CA LEU A 48 -6.23 0.58 10.32
C LEU A 48 -5.15 1.48 10.95
N PHE A 49 -5.36 1.88 12.21
CA PHE A 49 -4.48 2.85 12.91
C PHE A 49 -4.31 4.15 12.11
N GLN A 50 -5.26 4.43 11.21
CA GLN A 50 -5.30 5.64 10.38
C GLN A 50 -4.17 5.71 9.34
N VAL A 51 -3.37 4.67 9.18
CA VAL A 51 -2.26 4.67 8.22
C VAL A 51 -2.08 3.37 7.45
N ILE A 52 -2.67 2.26 7.88
CA ILE A 52 -2.51 0.98 7.18
C ILE A 52 -3.74 0.71 6.32
N ASP A 53 -3.52 0.64 5.02
CA ASP A 53 -4.58 0.39 4.03
C ASP A 53 -4.76 -1.09 3.75
N ILE A 54 -3.67 -1.85 3.82
CA ILE A 54 -3.64 -3.26 3.45
C ILE A 54 -2.81 -4.01 4.49
N VAL A 55 -3.28 -5.18 4.88
CA VAL A 55 -2.50 -6.10 5.72
C VAL A 55 -2.17 -7.33 4.88
N ALA A 56 -0.94 -7.78 4.95
CA ALA A 56 -0.48 -8.92 4.18
C ALA A 56 0.31 -9.89 5.05
N VAL A 57 0.20 -11.17 4.75
CA VAL A 57 0.90 -12.22 5.48
C VAL A 57 1.45 -13.23 4.47
N ASN A 58 2.64 -13.75 4.73
CA ASN A 58 3.23 -14.74 3.85
C ASN A 58 3.37 -16.10 4.54
N GLU A 59 3.92 -17.06 3.81
CA GLU A 59 4.06 -18.43 4.30
C GLU A 59 4.97 -18.53 5.52
N GLN A 60 5.94 -17.63 5.65
CA GLN A 60 6.86 -17.61 6.79
C GLN A 60 6.22 -16.96 8.03
N GLY A 61 5.00 -16.47 7.92
CA GLY A 61 4.33 -15.80 9.02
C GLY A 61 4.70 -14.35 9.20
N ASP A 62 5.39 -13.75 8.22
CA ASP A 62 5.67 -12.32 8.26
C ASP A 62 4.38 -11.55 8.11
N LEU A 63 4.17 -10.57 8.95
CA LEU A 63 2.97 -9.74 8.94
C LEU A 63 3.35 -8.32 8.55
N LEU A 64 2.73 -7.82 7.50
CA LEU A 64 3.10 -6.55 6.89
C LEU A 64 1.91 -5.62 6.84
N GLY A 65 2.07 -4.39 7.32
CA GLY A 65 1.09 -3.34 7.17
C GLY A 65 1.55 -2.40 6.06
N ILE A 66 0.66 -2.08 5.13
CA ILE A 66 1.03 -1.30 3.96
C ILE A 66 0.20 -0.02 3.87
N GLN A 67 0.89 1.10 3.73
CA GLN A 67 0.28 2.37 3.37
C GLN A 67 0.53 2.56 1.88
N VAL A 68 -0.52 2.76 1.10
CA VAL A 68 -0.41 2.89 -0.35
C VAL A 68 -0.63 4.33 -0.77
N THR A 69 0.22 4.82 -1.66
CA THR A 69 0.11 6.19 -2.15
C THR A 69 0.76 6.31 -3.53
N THR A 70 0.93 7.53 -4.01
CA THR A 70 1.72 7.82 -5.20
C THR A 70 3.14 8.19 -4.76
N ARG A 71 4.08 8.08 -5.69
CA ARG A 71 5.48 8.40 -5.38
C ARG A 71 5.64 9.83 -4.83
N ALA A 72 4.87 10.76 -5.35
CA ALA A 72 4.96 12.15 -4.90
C ALA A 72 4.57 12.35 -3.43
N ASN A 73 3.77 11.44 -2.89
CA ASN A 73 3.25 11.58 -1.54
C ASN A 73 3.95 10.69 -0.51
N ILE A 74 5.03 10.03 -0.88
CA ILE A 74 5.73 9.13 0.04
C ILE A 74 6.16 9.84 1.31
N SER A 75 6.76 11.02 1.19
CA SER A 75 7.26 11.74 2.36
C SER A 75 6.17 12.07 3.35
N SER A 76 5.03 12.55 2.88
CA SER A 76 3.92 12.89 3.76
C SER A 76 3.32 11.66 4.41
N ARG A 77 3.30 10.53 3.70
CA ARG A 77 2.77 9.29 4.26
C ARG A 77 3.72 8.70 5.29
N ARG A 78 5.03 8.79 5.07
CA ARG A 78 6.00 8.36 6.06
C ARG A 78 5.85 9.16 7.35
N ALA A 79 5.66 10.48 7.23
CA ALA A 79 5.42 11.33 8.40
C ALA A 79 4.17 10.90 9.15
N LYS A 80 3.12 10.57 8.42
CA LYS A 80 1.87 10.11 9.02
C LYS A 80 2.06 8.79 9.77
N VAL A 81 2.83 7.86 9.22
CA VAL A 81 3.15 6.60 9.90
C VAL A 81 3.91 6.87 11.19
N ARG A 82 4.92 7.75 11.14
CA ARG A 82 5.73 8.05 12.33
C ARG A 82 4.90 8.66 13.46
N GLU A 83 3.83 9.38 13.11
CA GLU A 83 2.97 10.01 14.10
C GLU A 83 1.90 9.08 14.66
N SER A 84 1.72 7.91 14.09
CA SER A 84 0.68 6.97 14.51
C SER A 84 1.21 6.08 15.63
N LEU A 85 0.60 6.16 16.80
CA LEU A 85 0.99 5.31 17.92
C LEU A 85 0.72 3.84 17.61
N GLY A 86 -0.41 3.56 16.96
CA GLY A 86 -0.75 2.18 16.57
C GLY A 86 0.28 1.61 15.59
N ALA A 87 0.73 2.43 14.62
CA ALA A 87 1.75 1.99 13.68
C ALA A 87 3.09 1.75 14.37
N ARG A 88 3.43 2.57 15.37
CA ARG A 88 4.66 2.37 16.14
C ARG A 88 4.64 1.04 16.87
N TYR A 89 3.53 0.72 17.54
CA TYR A 89 3.39 -0.56 18.25
C TYR A 89 3.44 -1.72 17.26
N TRP A 90 2.77 -1.61 16.14
CA TRP A 90 2.81 -2.61 15.07
C TRP A 90 4.24 -2.82 14.57
N ALA A 91 4.96 -1.73 14.31
CA ALA A 91 6.29 -1.76 13.70
C ALA A 91 7.38 -2.24 14.65
N THR A 92 7.07 -2.42 15.93
CA THR A 92 8.01 -2.93 16.91
C THR A 92 8.35 -4.41 16.64
N HIS A 93 7.37 -5.19 16.18
CA HIS A 93 7.58 -6.61 15.91
C HIS A 93 7.14 -7.03 14.50
N ASN A 94 6.50 -6.14 13.76
CA ASN A 94 6.02 -6.44 12.42
C ASN A 94 6.59 -5.39 11.47
N GLN A 95 6.34 -5.55 10.19
CA GLN A 95 6.85 -4.62 9.19
C GLN A 95 5.77 -3.65 8.74
N VAL A 96 6.20 -2.44 8.42
CA VAL A 96 5.36 -1.45 7.75
C VAL A 96 6.07 -1.05 6.47
N GLU A 97 5.33 -1.01 5.37
CA GLU A 97 5.84 -0.51 4.09
C GLU A 97 4.96 0.60 3.57
N VAL A 98 5.57 1.64 3.04
CA VAL A 98 4.85 2.66 2.28
C VAL A 98 5.14 2.40 0.81
N HIS A 99 4.09 2.18 0.02
CA HIS A 99 4.22 1.90 -1.41
C HIS A 99 3.83 3.15 -2.19
N GLY A 100 4.80 3.74 -2.89
CA GLY A 100 4.56 4.90 -3.74
C GLY A 100 4.63 4.53 -5.20
N TRP A 101 3.49 4.53 -5.87
CA TRP A 101 3.39 4.14 -7.27
C TRP A 101 3.55 5.32 -8.20
N GLN A 102 4.20 5.08 -9.34
CA GLN A 102 4.37 6.07 -10.38
C GLN A 102 4.34 5.39 -11.73
N LYS A 103 3.63 5.99 -12.67
CA LYS A 103 3.61 5.47 -14.03
C LYS A 103 4.71 6.13 -14.83
N VAL A 104 5.56 5.32 -15.44
CA VAL A 104 6.65 5.80 -16.29
C VAL A 104 6.44 5.18 -17.66
N GLY A 105 6.00 5.99 -18.63
CA GLY A 105 5.56 5.48 -19.92
C GLY A 105 4.37 4.53 -19.70
N PRO A 106 4.40 3.33 -20.27
CA PRO A 106 3.31 2.36 -20.08
C PRO A 106 3.45 1.52 -18.82
N ARG A 107 4.52 1.72 -18.05
CA ARG A 107 4.84 0.85 -16.92
C ARG A 107 4.58 1.51 -15.59
N TRP A 108 4.09 0.73 -14.65
CA TRP A 108 3.96 1.16 -13.27
C TRP A 108 5.19 0.73 -12.48
N THR A 109 5.74 1.67 -11.72
CA THR A 109 6.89 1.41 -10.85
C THR A 109 6.49 1.75 -9.42
N VAL A 110 7.14 1.14 -8.46
CA VAL A 110 6.85 1.39 -7.06
C VAL A 110 8.14 1.64 -6.28
N LYS A 111 8.13 2.69 -5.48
CA LYS A 111 9.18 2.92 -4.51
C LYS A 111 8.62 2.50 -3.17
N VAL A 112 9.37 1.65 -2.47
CA VAL A 112 8.96 1.12 -1.18
C VAL A 112 9.82 1.73 -0.09
N CYS A 113 9.18 2.19 0.97
CA CYS A 113 9.89 2.58 2.17
C CYS A 113 9.53 1.58 3.27
N GLU A 114 10.51 0.82 3.73
CA GLU A 114 10.32 -0.08 4.86
C GLU A 114 10.53 0.71 6.14
N MET A 115 9.61 0.58 7.08
CA MET A 115 9.65 1.31 8.33
C MET A 115 9.53 0.32 9.49
N GLU A 116 10.51 0.35 10.38
CA GLU A 116 10.52 -0.45 11.60
C GLU A 116 10.73 0.48 12.78
N TYR A 117 10.23 0.09 13.93
CA TYR A 117 10.46 0.88 15.14
C TYR A 117 11.38 0.12 16.09
N ASP A 118 12.52 0.72 16.41
CA ASP A 118 13.46 0.17 17.38
C ASP A 118 13.10 0.70 18.76
N LYS A 119 12.46 -0.15 19.57
CA LYS A 119 11.97 0.26 20.87
C LYS A 119 13.10 0.54 21.88
N TYR A 120 14.26 -0.04 21.65
CA TYR A 120 15.40 0.17 22.56
C TYR A 120 16.05 1.51 22.32
N LYS A 121 16.14 1.92 21.06
CA LYS A 121 16.68 3.22 20.70
C LYS A 121 15.60 4.29 20.61
N ALA A 122 14.32 3.90 20.74
CA ALA A 122 13.17 4.79 20.64
C ALA A 122 13.19 5.60 19.36
N MET A 123 13.43 4.93 18.22
CA MET A 123 13.50 5.62 16.94
C MET A 123 13.03 4.74 15.80
N TRP A 124 12.52 5.38 14.76
CA TRP A 124 12.18 4.71 13.52
C TRP A 124 13.44 4.43 12.72
N VAL A 125 13.48 3.25 12.11
CA VAL A 125 14.54 2.85 11.17
C VAL A 125 13.86 2.67 9.83
N GLU A 126 14.35 3.38 8.81
CA GLU A 126 13.68 3.44 7.52
C GLU A 126 14.66 3.14 6.40
N LYS A 127 14.20 2.37 5.41
CA LYS A 127 14.97 2.03 4.22
C LYS A 127 14.10 2.20 3.00
N GLU A 128 14.69 2.61 1.88
CA GLU A 128 13.97 2.75 0.63
C GLU A 128 14.56 1.84 -0.41
N PHE A 129 13.71 1.31 -1.27
CA PHE A 129 14.16 0.55 -2.44
C PHE A 129 13.11 0.63 -3.55
N GLU A 130 13.56 0.37 -4.79
CA GLU A 130 12.64 0.25 -5.91
C GLU A 130 12.15 -1.18 -5.95
N GLY A 131 10.84 -1.36 -5.98
CA GLY A 131 10.25 -2.69 -6.05
C GLY A 131 10.41 -3.29 -7.43
N ASP A 132 10.68 -4.58 -7.48
CA ASP A 132 10.76 -5.28 -8.75
C ASP A 132 9.39 -5.78 -9.14
N THR A 133 8.72 -5.02 -9.99
CA THR A 133 7.36 -5.34 -10.43
C THR A 133 7.34 -6.20 -11.68
N SER A 134 8.52 -6.53 -12.22
CA SER A 134 8.59 -7.39 -13.40
C SER A 134 8.48 -8.87 -13.06
N LYS A 135 8.69 -9.26 -11.79
CA LYS A 135 8.63 -10.65 -11.41
C LYS A 135 7.22 -11.19 -11.46
N LYS A 136 7.10 -12.35 -12.03
CA LYS A 136 5.84 -13.08 -11.97
C LYS A 136 5.73 -13.79 -10.64
N ALA A 137 4.51 -14.23 -10.30
CA ALA A 137 4.29 -14.97 -9.07
C ALA A 137 5.20 -16.19 -9.02
N ALA A 138 5.76 -16.44 -7.85
CA ALA A 138 6.57 -17.62 -7.64
C ALA A 138 5.67 -18.84 -7.77
N GLN A 139 6.19 -19.88 -8.32
CA GLN A 139 5.43 -21.10 -8.55
C GLN A 139 5.88 -22.21 -7.64
#